data_9442e1cf7e4ded02a9e94e390403beaa
#
_entry.id   9442e1cf7e4ded02a9e94e390403beaa
#
_cell.length_a   1.000
_cell.length_b   1.000
_cell.length_c   1.000
_cell.angle_alpha   90.00
_cell.angle_beta   90.00
_cell.angle_gamma   90.00
#
_symmetry.space_group_name_H-M   'P 1'
#
loop_
_entity.id
_entity.type
_entity.pdbx_description
1 polymer ?
#
loop_
_entity_poly.entity_id
_entity_poly.type
_entity_poly.pdbx_seq_one_letter_code
_entity_poly.pdbx_strand_id
1 'polypeptide(L)'
;MYRNLTFINGVLLLFVLMACKTIEPSLPELSIQNRDKIEPEVSRLNVDVEVNMNGMFAEAEKSTPLLFDGSSSSCEGVSYTYSFSREPISFSTSPSQLETKIQGGFSLDLSYCPLCITLWNGKESCTVPRIYASCGLNEKKRGYTMRYLTTLGLSKDYRLTAKTELEEFTIKDPCELTFLNYDVTERVEKEIEKELKTMQAKMDEDIESFEVKSTIEKAWKELQQSIPIAPYGFFQLNPLSFSTTDLRYE
;
A
#
# COMPACT_ATOMS: atom_id res chain seq x y z
N MET A 1 -85.87 61.51 35.14
CA MET A 1 -84.95 60.61 35.93
C MET A 1 -84.04 59.68 35.08
N TYR A 2 -84.23 59.66 33.78
CA TYR A 2 -83.41 58.73 32.86
C TYR A 2 -82.14 59.39 32.33
N ARG A 3 -81.95 60.68 32.38
CA ARG A 3 -80.77 61.35 31.74
C ARG A 3 -79.46 61.22 32.52
N ASN A 4 -79.52 60.93 33.81
CA ASN A 4 -78.29 60.72 34.62
C ASN A 4 -77.76 59.28 34.55
N LEU A 5 -78.62 58.32 34.20
CA LEU A 5 -78.21 56.91 34.13
C LEU A 5 -77.35 56.59 32.88
N THR A 6 -77.60 57.27 31.75
CA THR A 6 -76.85 57.15 30.52
C THR A 6 -75.44 57.76 30.63
N PHE A 7 -75.32 58.84 31.42
CA PHE A 7 -74.00 59.49 31.63
C PHE A 7 -73.10 58.65 32.51
N ILE A 8 -73.66 58.03 33.55
CA ILE A 8 -72.87 57.10 34.43
C ILE A 8 -72.44 55.88 33.71
N ASN A 9 -73.24 55.26 32.83
CA ASN A 9 -72.88 54.12 32.02
C ASN A 9 -71.81 54.46 30.98
N GLY A 10 -71.82 55.65 30.38
CA GLY A 10 -70.81 56.11 29.44
C GLY A 10 -69.42 56.31 30.08
N VAL A 11 -69.42 56.90 31.29
CA VAL A 11 -68.21 57.11 32.07
C VAL A 11 -67.63 55.78 32.56
N LEU A 12 -68.45 54.82 32.97
CA LEU A 12 -68.03 53.51 33.39
C LEU A 12 -67.39 52.70 32.23
N LEU A 13 -67.98 52.82 31.01
CA LEU A 13 -67.48 52.20 29.83
C LEU A 13 -66.13 52.77 29.42
N LEU A 14 -65.89 54.08 29.60
CA LEU A 14 -64.60 54.72 29.33
C LEU A 14 -63.52 54.28 30.29
N PHE A 15 -63.81 54.02 31.55
CA PHE A 15 -62.89 53.54 32.54
C PHE A 15 -62.44 52.07 32.26
N VAL A 16 -63.36 51.25 31.74
CA VAL A 16 -63.00 49.83 31.36
C VAL A 16 -62.10 49.79 30.17
N LEU A 17 -62.23 50.75 29.22
CA LEU A 17 -61.37 50.80 28.03
C LEU A 17 -59.94 51.31 28.33
N MET A 18 -59.74 52.05 29.43
CA MET A 18 -58.39 52.50 29.85
C MET A 18 -57.70 51.52 30.76
N ALA A 19 -58.26 50.37 31.11
CA ALA A 19 -57.67 49.37 31.99
C ALA A 19 -56.87 48.29 31.24
N CYS A 20 -56.90 48.29 29.90
CA CYS A 20 -56.02 47.40 29.15
C CYS A 20 -54.60 47.97 29.12
N LYS A 21 -53.84 47.74 30.16
CA LYS A 21 -52.42 47.90 30.13
C LYS A 21 -51.86 46.75 29.27
N THR A 22 -51.41 47.04 28.05
CA THR A 22 -50.60 46.13 27.28
C THR A 22 -49.34 45.86 28.07
N ILE A 23 -49.21 44.66 28.57
CA ILE A 23 -47.93 44.18 29.13
C ILE A 23 -47.03 43.92 27.90
N GLU A 24 -46.10 44.85 27.65
CA GLU A 24 -45.02 44.58 26.72
C GLU A 24 -44.08 43.58 27.41
N PRO A 25 -43.96 42.35 26.90
CA PRO A 25 -42.98 41.42 27.45
C PRO A 25 -41.61 42.02 27.18
N SER A 26 -40.92 42.48 28.20
CA SER A 26 -39.50 42.78 28.10
C SER A 26 -38.78 41.47 27.82
N LEU A 27 -37.99 41.45 26.74
CA LEU A 27 -37.04 40.36 26.52
C LEU A 27 -36.24 40.18 27.81
N PRO A 28 -36.15 38.95 28.34
CA PRO A 28 -35.26 38.69 29.46
C PRO A 28 -33.86 39.18 29.09
N GLU A 29 -33.24 39.97 29.94
CA GLU A 29 -31.86 40.31 29.79
C GLU A 29 -31.11 38.97 29.73
N LEU A 30 -30.68 38.63 28.52
CA LEU A 30 -29.72 37.55 28.35
C LEU A 30 -28.44 37.99 29.08
N SER A 31 -28.36 37.70 30.38
CA SER A 31 -27.07 37.72 31.03
C SER A 31 -26.22 36.72 30.24
N ILE A 32 -25.39 37.25 29.38
CA ILE A 32 -24.25 36.47 28.83
C ILE A 32 -23.33 36.26 30.05
N GLN A 33 -23.75 35.36 30.95
CA GLN A 33 -22.77 34.75 31.83
C GLN A 33 -21.74 34.19 30.85
N ASN A 34 -20.51 34.66 31.00
CA ASN A 34 -19.37 34.01 30.36
C ASN A 34 -19.53 32.52 30.60
N ARG A 35 -20.16 31.84 29.64
CA ARG A 35 -20.06 30.37 29.63
C ARG A 35 -18.59 30.14 29.48
N ASP A 36 -17.96 29.68 30.51
CA ASP A 36 -16.63 29.16 30.43
C ASP A 36 -16.59 28.37 29.12
N LYS A 37 -15.69 28.76 28.25
CA LYS A 37 -15.56 28.17 26.92
C LYS A 37 -15.27 26.70 27.19
N ILE A 38 -16.32 25.87 27.16
CA ILE A 38 -16.18 24.43 27.34
C ILE A 38 -15.34 23.99 26.15
N GLU A 39 -14.05 23.77 26.39
CA GLU A 39 -13.21 23.16 25.39
C GLU A 39 -13.76 21.75 25.17
N PRO A 40 -14.24 21.43 23.97
CA PRO A 40 -14.78 20.11 23.71
C PRO A 40 -13.67 19.07 23.93
N GLU A 41 -13.95 18.07 24.75
CA GLU A 41 -13.05 16.93 24.92
C GLU A 41 -12.85 16.23 23.56
N VAL A 42 -11.59 15.90 23.26
CA VAL A 42 -11.26 15.18 22.04
C VAL A 42 -11.73 13.74 22.18
N SER A 43 -12.67 13.36 21.35
CA SER A 43 -13.14 11.97 21.26
C SER A 43 -12.26 11.17 20.31
N ARG A 44 -12.02 9.90 20.61
CA ARG A 44 -11.36 8.95 19.71
C ARG A 44 -12.42 8.03 19.11
N LEU A 45 -12.43 7.97 17.79
CA LEU A 45 -13.27 7.04 17.04
C LEU A 45 -12.35 5.99 16.40
N ASN A 46 -12.54 4.73 16.76
CA ASN A 46 -11.85 3.62 16.10
C ASN A 46 -12.76 3.13 14.97
N VAL A 47 -12.19 3.05 13.78
CA VAL A 47 -12.89 2.57 12.58
C VAL A 47 -12.02 1.51 11.94
N ASP A 48 -12.59 0.34 11.70
CA ASP A 48 -11.94 -0.69 10.91
C ASP A 48 -12.10 -0.34 9.43
N VAL A 49 -10.99 -0.34 8.71
CA VAL A 49 -10.96 -0.05 7.27
C VAL A 49 -10.41 -1.27 6.55
N GLU A 50 -11.23 -1.88 5.73
CA GLU A 50 -10.83 -2.99 4.89
C GLU A 50 -10.41 -2.47 3.51
N VAL A 51 -9.26 -2.95 3.04
CA VAL A 51 -8.74 -2.62 1.70
C VAL A 51 -8.63 -3.89 0.89
N ASN A 52 -9.37 -3.95 -0.23
CA ASN A 52 -9.28 -5.05 -1.15
C ASN A 52 -8.04 -4.91 -2.05
N MET A 53 -7.08 -5.82 -1.88
CA MET A 53 -5.80 -5.82 -2.59
C MET A 53 -5.83 -6.56 -3.94
N ASN A 54 -6.94 -7.19 -4.33
CA ASN A 54 -7.02 -7.99 -5.55
C ASN A 54 -6.65 -7.21 -6.81
N GLY A 55 -7.00 -5.92 -6.87
CA GLY A 55 -6.62 -5.06 -7.99
C GLY A 55 -5.09 -4.87 -8.10
N MET A 56 -4.43 -4.71 -6.97
CA MET A 56 -2.97 -4.58 -6.91
C MET A 56 -2.27 -5.89 -7.29
N PHE A 57 -2.77 -7.03 -6.82
CA PHE A 57 -2.23 -8.34 -7.20
C PHE A 57 -2.39 -8.62 -8.68
N ALA A 58 -3.54 -8.28 -9.26
CA ALA A 58 -3.76 -8.43 -10.70
C ALA A 58 -2.84 -7.54 -11.53
N GLU A 59 -2.57 -6.31 -11.09
CA GLU A 59 -1.63 -5.43 -11.78
C GLU A 59 -0.18 -5.90 -11.60
N ALA A 60 0.22 -6.38 -10.42
CA ALA A 60 1.52 -6.99 -10.20
C ALA A 60 1.74 -8.21 -11.11
N GLU A 61 0.75 -9.09 -11.23
CA GLU A 61 0.80 -10.24 -12.13
C GLU A 61 0.97 -9.82 -13.59
N LYS A 62 0.25 -8.79 -14.03
CA LYS A 62 0.27 -8.30 -15.40
C LYS A 62 1.57 -7.55 -15.75
N SER A 63 2.08 -6.75 -14.81
CA SER A 63 3.29 -5.93 -15.01
C SER A 63 4.58 -6.74 -14.93
N THR A 64 4.56 -7.87 -14.23
CA THR A 64 5.74 -8.73 -14.09
C THR A 64 5.89 -9.62 -15.33
N PRO A 65 7.00 -9.56 -16.07
CA PRO A 65 7.21 -10.40 -17.24
C PRO A 65 7.15 -11.90 -16.94
N LEU A 66 6.66 -12.71 -17.90
CA LEU A 66 6.67 -14.17 -17.81
C LEU A 66 8.06 -14.78 -18.10
N LEU A 67 8.90 -14.04 -18.81
CA LEU A 67 10.24 -14.44 -19.21
C LEU A 67 11.25 -13.36 -18.83
N PHE A 68 12.36 -13.79 -18.27
CA PHE A 68 13.50 -12.95 -17.90
C PHE A 68 14.75 -13.56 -18.48
N ASP A 69 15.36 -12.86 -19.40
CA ASP A 69 16.60 -13.30 -20.03
C ASP A 69 17.71 -12.32 -19.68
N GLY A 70 18.91 -12.83 -19.52
CA GLY A 70 20.06 -12.00 -19.27
C GLY A 70 21.35 -12.70 -19.63
N SER A 71 22.40 -11.91 -19.70
CA SER A 71 23.74 -12.42 -20.00
C SER A 71 24.81 -11.56 -19.36
N SER A 72 25.93 -12.20 -19.03
CA SER A 72 27.15 -11.54 -18.66
C SER A 72 28.28 -12.14 -19.50
N SER A 73 29.09 -11.30 -20.13
CA SER A 73 30.21 -11.73 -20.95
C SER A 73 31.50 -11.12 -20.42
N SER A 74 32.51 -11.98 -20.28
CA SER A 74 33.88 -11.60 -19.93
C SER A 74 34.87 -12.32 -20.85
N CYS A 75 35.94 -11.69 -21.19
CA CYS A 75 37.00 -12.41 -21.93
C CYS A 75 37.64 -13.48 -21.05
N GLU A 76 38.00 -13.14 -19.82
CA GLU A 76 38.53 -14.06 -18.81
C GLU A 76 37.49 -14.41 -17.77
N GLY A 77 37.50 -15.64 -17.28
CA GLY A 77 36.55 -16.12 -16.28
C GLY A 77 35.26 -16.67 -16.90
N VAL A 78 34.18 -16.53 -16.20
CA VAL A 78 32.85 -17.09 -16.56
C VAL A 78 32.03 -16.09 -17.34
N SER A 79 31.55 -16.48 -18.51
CA SER A 79 30.47 -15.81 -19.23
C SER A 79 29.24 -16.69 -19.14
N TYR A 80 28.07 -16.08 -19.07
CA TYR A 80 26.84 -16.84 -18.98
C TYR A 80 25.67 -16.15 -19.66
N THR A 81 24.71 -16.95 -20.10
CA THR A 81 23.36 -16.52 -20.47
C THR A 81 22.35 -17.33 -19.67
N TYR A 82 21.28 -16.68 -19.28
CA TYR A 82 20.19 -17.33 -18.54
C TYR A 82 18.83 -16.96 -19.11
N SER A 83 17.88 -17.87 -18.94
CA SER A 83 16.48 -17.66 -19.25
C SER A 83 15.63 -18.22 -18.12
N PHE A 84 14.89 -17.35 -17.44
CA PHE A 84 13.92 -17.72 -16.43
C PHE A 84 12.51 -17.58 -17.00
N SER A 85 11.68 -18.58 -16.78
CA SER A 85 10.25 -18.51 -17.02
C SER A 85 9.51 -18.67 -15.71
N ARG A 86 8.50 -17.83 -15.43
CA ARG A 86 7.68 -17.97 -14.24
C ARG A 86 6.29 -18.52 -14.53
N GLU A 87 5.71 -19.15 -13.55
CA GLU A 87 4.30 -19.44 -13.43
C GLU A 87 3.54 -18.20 -12.89
N PRO A 88 2.20 -18.21 -12.85
CA PRO A 88 1.45 -17.14 -12.18
C PRO A 88 1.90 -16.92 -10.74
N ILE A 89 2.00 -15.65 -10.34
CA ILE A 89 2.40 -15.28 -8.99
C ILE A 89 1.30 -15.67 -8.01
N SER A 90 1.69 -16.28 -6.91
CA SER A 90 0.78 -16.62 -5.82
C SER A 90 0.96 -15.65 -4.66
N PHE A 91 -0.14 -15.03 -4.25
CA PHE A 91 -0.18 -14.16 -3.09
C PHE A 91 -0.94 -14.83 -1.97
N SER A 92 -0.41 -14.77 -0.76
CA SER A 92 -1.08 -15.21 0.45
C SER A 92 -0.78 -14.26 1.59
N THR A 93 -1.65 -14.26 2.60
CA THR A 93 -1.52 -13.35 3.73
C THR A 93 -1.32 -14.13 5.02
N SER A 94 -0.52 -13.58 5.91
CA SER A 94 -0.44 -13.92 7.32
C SER A 94 -0.85 -12.69 8.14
N PRO A 95 -1.13 -12.78 9.44
CA PRO A 95 -1.65 -11.63 10.20
C PRO A 95 -0.79 -10.37 10.16
N SER A 96 0.49 -10.48 9.83
CA SER A 96 1.42 -9.32 9.82
C SER A 96 2.18 -9.12 8.51
N GLN A 97 2.04 -10.02 7.54
CA GLN A 97 2.86 -10.02 6.32
C GLN A 97 2.09 -10.52 5.12
N LEU A 98 2.43 -9.98 3.97
CA LEU A 98 2.06 -10.46 2.66
C LEU A 98 3.16 -11.40 2.14
N GLU A 99 2.81 -12.63 1.83
CA GLU A 99 3.69 -13.58 1.17
C GLU A 99 3.48 -13.53 -0.34
N THR A 100 4.56 -13.35 -1.08
CA THR A 100 4.58 -13.44 -2.54
C THR A 100 5.44 -14.63 -2.95
N LYS A 101 4.83 -15.63 -3.57
CA LYS A 101 5.49 -16.84 -4.03
C LYS A 101 5.53 -16.90 -5.54
N ILE A 102 6.73 -17.11 -6.09
CA ILE A 102 6.97 -17.23 -7.52
C ILE A 102 7.64 -18.59 -7.76
N GLN A 103 7.12 -19.34 -8.72
CA GLN A 103 7.68 -20.60 -9.17
C GLN A 103 7.91 -20.55 -10.66
N GLY A 104 8.80 -21.42 -11.13
CA GLY A 104 9.07 -21.49 -12.56
C GLY A 104 10.22 -22.43 -12.89
N GLY A 105 10.79 -22.22 -14.05
CA GLY A 105 11.94 -22.95 -14.52
C GLY A 105 12.97 -22.03 -15.16
N PHE A 106 14.23 -22.41 -15.03
CA PHE A 106 15.34 -21.70 -15.67
C PHE A 106 16.23 -22.60 -16.48
N SER A 107 16.95 -21.99 -17.40
CA SER A 107 18.10 -22.58 -18.10
C SER A 107 19.30 -21.65 -17.99
N LEU A 108 20.46 -22.24 -17.92
CA LEU A 108 21.73 -21.55 -17.80
C LEU A 108 22.70 -22.13 -18.82
N ASP A 109 23.32 -21.26 -19.60
CA ASP A 109 24.43 -21.59 -20.50
C ASP A 109 25.69 -20.86 -20.03
N LEU A 110 26.76 -21.57 -19.81
CA LEU A 110 28.00 -21.09 -19.25
C LEU A 110 29.17 -21.33 -20.21
N SER A 111 30.09 -20.38 -20.28
CA SER A 111 31.37 -20.59 -20.88
C SER A 111 32.49 -20.05 -19.98
N TYR A 112 33.56 -20.79 -19.85
CA TYR A 112 34.71 -20.43 -19.03
C TYR A 112 35.98 -20.27 -19.87
N CYS A 113 36.65 -19.15 -19.68
CA CYS A 113 37.97 -18.87 -20.26
C CYS A 113 38.99 -18.71 -19.12
N PRO A 114 39.96 -19.61 -19.00
CA PRO A 114 40.94 -19.56 -17.90
C PRO A 114 41.93 -18.39 -18.02
N LEU A 115 42.25 -17.95 -19.23
CA LEU A 115 43.20 -16.86 -19.46
C LEU A 115 42.86 -16.13 -20.76
N CYS A 116 42.67 -14.82 -20.66
CA CYS A 116 42.42 -13.93 -21.77
C CYS A 116 43.68 -13.17 -22.17
N ILE A 117 43.91 -13.00 -23.44
CA ILE A 117 44.96 -12.14 -23.98
C ILE A 117 44.36 -11.10 -24.93
N THR A 118 44.96 -9.92 -24.92
CA THR A 118 44.68 -8.91 -25.94
C THR A 118 45.61 -9.10 -27.11
N LEU A 119 45.04 -9.40 -28.26
CA LEU A 119 45.83 -9.54 -29.51
C LEU A 119 46.31 -8.16 -29.98
N TRP A 120 47.34 -8.18 -30.85
CA TRP A 120 47.95 -6.99 -31.44
C TRP A 120 46.97 -6.07 -32.22
N ASN A 121 45.82 -6.62 -32.64
CA ASN A 121 44.74 -5.86 -33.27
C ASN A 121 43.73 -5.28 -32.26
N GLY A 122 44.02 -5.35 -30.94
CA GLY A 122 43.17 -4.87 -29.88
C GLY A 122 42.00 -5.78 -29.52
N LYS A 123 41.85 -6.93 -30.18
CA LYS A 123 40.78 -7.90 -29.84
C LYS A 123 41.23 -8.81 -28.70
N GLU A 124 40.33 -9.01 -27.77
CA GLU A 124 40.50 -9.99 -26.69
C GLU A 124 40.17 -11.38 -27.18
N SER A 125 40.98 -12.35 -26.79
CA SER A 125 40.83 -13.78 -27.16
C SER A 125 41.23 -14.69 -26.01
N CYS A 126 40.47 -15.75 -25.82
CA CYS A 126 40.88 -16.81 -24.90
C CYS A 126 42.05 -17.57 -25.44
N THR A 127 43.07 -17.81 -24.61
CA THR A 127 44.31 -18.52 -24.99
C THR A 127 44.12 -20.00 -25.28
N VAL A 128 43.04 -20.58 -24.70
CA VAL A 128 42.64 -21.98 -24.91
C VAL A 128 41.16 -22.01 -25.32
N PRO A 129 40.70 -23.11 -25.94
CA PRO A 129 39.28 -23.26 -26.22
C PRO A 129 38.44 -23.05 -24.95
N ARG A 130 37.37 -22.27 -25.06
CA ARG A 130 36.42 -22.08 -23.95
C ARG A 130 35.80 -23.42 -23.57
N ILE A 131 35.64 -23.61 -22.29
CA ILE A 131 34.89 -24.75 -21.74
C ILE A 131 33.43 -24.33 -21.66
N TYR A 132 32.54 -25.10 -22.26
CA TYR A 132 31.11 -24.86 -22.27
C TYR A 132 30.39 -25.84 -21.35
N ALA A 133 29.38 -25.34 -20.66
CA ALA A 133 28.57 -26.14 -19.79
C ALA A 133 27.18 -25.53 -19.70
N SER A 134 26.15 -26.32 -19.51
CA SER A 134 24.78 -25.82 -19.40
C SER A 134 23.99 -26.69 -18.45
N CYS A 135 22.91 -26.08 -17.89
CA CYS A 135 21.85 -26.84 -17.24
C CYS A 135 20.48 -26.28 -17.65
N GLY A 136 19.52 -27.17 -17.86
CA GLY A 136 18.20 -26.81 -18.33
C GLY A 136 18.13 -26.28 -19.77
N LEU A 137 19.25 -26.25 -20.49
CA LEU A 137 19.35 -25.90 -21.90
C LEU A 137 19.22 -27.16 -22.76
N ASN A 138 18.34 -27.16 -23.77
CA ASN A 138 18.04 -28.34 -24.59
C ASN A 138 17.55 -29.59 -23.81
N GLU A 139 17.16 -29.39 -22.59
CA GLU A 139 16.58 -30.38 -21.67
C GLU A 139 15.44 -29.71 -20.86
N LYS A 140 14.83 -30.45 -19.91
CA LYS A 140 13.86 -29.87 -19.01
C LYS A 140 14.49 -28.72 -18.22
N LYS A 141 13.86 -27.54 -18.21
CA LYS A 141 14.27 -26.41 -17.37
C LYS A 141 14.36 -26.84 -15.90
N ARG A 142 15.33 -26.30 -15.19
CA ARG A 142 15.48 -26.53 -13.74
C ARG A 142 14.42 -25.75 -12.99
N GLY A 143 13.64 -26.44 -12.16
CA GLY A 143 12.58 -25.83 -11.37
C GLY A 143 13.17 -24.97 -10.24
N TYR A 144 12.51 -23.82 -9.99
CA TYR A 144 12.86 -22.99 -8.83
C TYR A 144 11.60 -22.54 -8.07
N THR A 145 11.81 -22.16 -6.83
CA THR A 145 10.82 -21.47 -6.00
C THR A 145 11.50 -20.31 -5.31
N MET A 146 10.84 -19.14 -5.30
CA MET A 146 11.25 -18.00 -4.49
C MET A 146 10.05 -17.51 -3.69
N ARG A 147 10.31 -17.03 -2.48
CA ARG A 147 9.32 -16.53 -1.56
C ARG A 147 9.79 -15.22 -0.93
N TYR A 148 8.97 -14.20 -1.06
CA TYR A 148 9.18 -12.91 -0.41
C TYR A 148 8.13 -12.69 0.67
N LEU A 149 8.56 -12.08 1.76
CA LEU A 149 7.68 -11.58 2.80
C LEU A 149 7.73 -10.06 2.79
N THR A 150 6.57 -9.43 2.64
CA THR A 150 6.44 -7.98 2.62
C THR A 150 5.61 -7.51 3.80
N THR A 151 6.17 -6.62 4.60
CA THR A 151 5.45 -5.89 5.64
C THR A 151 5.08 -4.52 5.08
N LEU A 152 3.79 -4.22 5.04
CA LEU A 152 3.28 -2.92 4.64
C LEU A 152 3.02 -2.07 5.87
N GLY A 153 3.19 -0.77 5.71
CA GLY A 153 2.85 0.22 6.71
C GLY A 153 2.31 1.50 6.08
N LEU A 154 1.87 2.43 6.92
CA LEU A 154 1.47 3.76 6.49
C LEU A 154 2.29 4.79 7.27
N SER A 155 2.97 5.66 6.54
CA SER A 155 3.74 6.76 7.14
C SER A 155 2.83 7.84 7.72
N LYS A 156 3.40 8.74 8.53
CA LYS A 156 2.67 9.91 9.06
C LYS A 156 2.13 10.85 7.98
N ASP A 157 2.74 10.82 6.79
CA ASP A 157 2.32 11.61 5.63
C ASP A 157 1.33 10.87 4.73
N TYR A 158 0.77 9.75 5.23
CA TYR A 158 -0.19 8.90 4.52
C TYR A 158 0.37 8.32 3.23
N ARG A 159 1.66 7.98 3.20
CA ARG A 159 2.28 7.22 2.13
C ARG A 159 2.43 5.77 2.55
N LEU A 160 2.19 4.88 1.61
CA LEU A 160 2.46 3.47 1.80
C LEU A 160 3.96 3.29 2.03
N THR A 161 4.32 2.43 2.95
CA THR A 161 5.69 1.96 3.17
C THR A 161 5.72 0.46 3.04
N ALA A 162 6.80 -0.05 2.47
CA ALA A 162 7.00 -1.47 2.29
C ALA A 162 8.37 -1.89 2.82
N LYS A 163 8.45 -3.09 3.33
CA LYS A 163 9.69 -3.76 3.64
C LYS A 163 9.58 -5.19 3.17
N THR A 164 10.26 -5.50 2.07
CA THR A 164 10.27 -6.82 1.44
C THR A 164 11.58 -7.53 1.76
N GLU A 165 11.48 -8.79 2.17
CA GLU A 165 12.62 -9.65 2.46
C GLU A 165 12.49 -10.95 1.67
N LEU A 166 13.58 -11.37 1.04
CA LEU A 166 13.67 -12.70 0.43
C LEU A 166 13.78 -13.74 1.55
N GLU A 167 12.74 -14.49 1.75
CA GLU A 167 12.67 -15.55 2.77
C GLU A 167 13.34 -16.82 2.28
N GLU A 168 13.09 -17.19 1.02
CA GLU A 168 13.57 -18.45 0.47
C GLU A 168 13.80 -18.32 -1.04
N PHE A 169 14.92 -18.85 -1.48
CA PHE A 169 15.16 -19.19 -2.87
C PHE A 169 15.72 -20.62 -2.94
N THR A 170 15.09 -21.48 -3.70
CA THR A 170 15.47 -22.90 -3.79
C THR A 170 15.38 -23.38 -5.23
N ILE A 171 16.44 -24.04 -5.70
CA ILE A 171 16.46 -24.77 -6.96
C ILE A 171 15.99 -26.21 -6.68
N LYS A 172 14.90 -26.63 -7.33
CA LYS A 172 14.28 -27.94 -7.11
C LYS A 172 15.03 -29.10 -7.77
N ASP A 173 15.58 -28.83 -8.94
CA ASP A 173 16.31 -29.83 -9.74
C ASP A 173 17.79 -29.47 -9.79
N PRO A 174 18.73 -30.37 -9.49
CA PRO A 174 20.17 -30.07 -9.52
C PRO A 174 20.61 -29.47 -10.85
N CYS A 175 21.50 -28.48 -10.79
CA CYS A 175 22.19 -27.93 -11.95
C CYS A 175 23.53 -28.65 -12.13
N GLU A 176 23.50 -29.84 -12.72
CA GLU A 176 24.69 -30.61 -13.05
C GLU A 176 25.23 -30.18 -14.42
N LEU A 177 26.50 -29.82 -14.45
CA LEU A 177 27.15 -29.44 -15.69
C LEU A 177 27.37 -30.66 -16.57
N THR A 178 26.96 -30.59 -17.84
CA THR A 178 26.92 -31.68 -18.81
C THR A 178 28.29 -32.32 -19.09
N PHE A 179 29.39 -31.62 -18.81
CA PHE A 179 30.72 -32.11 -19.16
C PHE A 179 31.42 -32.99 -18.09
N LEU A 180 31.10 -32.80 -16.79
CA LEU A 180 31.79 -33.48 -15.69
C LEU A 180 30.83 -34.03 -14.61
N ASN A 181 29.53 -33.99 -14.80
CA ASN A 181 28.53 -34.25 -13.77
C ASN A 181 28.83 -33.46 -12.46
N TYR A 182 29.38 -32.25 -12.62
CA TYR A 182 29.72 -31.41 -11.49
C TYR A 182 28.50 -30.60 -11.10
N ASP A 183 28.06 -30.81 -9.88
CA ASP A 183 26.90 -30.08 -9.32
C ASP A 183 27.32 -28.66 -8.92
N VAL A 184 26.72 -27.67 -9.56
CA VAL A 184 26.95 -26.24 -9.30
C VAL A 184 25.72 -25.57 -8.66
N THR A 185 24.70 -26.34 -8.26
CA THR A 185 23.43 -25.85 -7.76
C THR A 185 23.61 -24.81 -6.66
N GLU A 186 24.37 -25.14 -5.61
CA GLU A 186 24.62 -24.24 -4.48
C GLU A 186 25.29 -22.91 -4.90
N ARG A 187 26.20 -22.98 -5.86
CA ARG A 187 26.89 -21.79 -6.37
C ARG A 187 25.92 -20.90 -7.17
N VAL A 188 25.11 -21.52 -8.01
CA VAL A 188 24.08 -20.84 -8.80
C VAL A 188 23.03 -20.21 -7.88
N GLU A 189 22.58 -20.92 -6.85
CA GLU A 189 21.65 -20.39 -5.84
C GLU A 189 22.19 -19.13 -5.18
N LYS A 190 23.43 -19.17 -4.68
CA LYS A 190 24.06 -18.01 -4.02
C LYS A 190 24.17 -16.78 -4.91
N GLU A 191 24.51 -16.97 -6.19
CA GLU A 191 24.61 -15.83 -7.12
C GLU A 191 23.22 -15.27 -7.45
N ILE A 192 22.22 -16.13 -7.65
CA ILE A 192 20.84 -15.70 -7.89
C ILE A 192 20.27 -15.01 -6.65
N GLU A 193 20.43 -15.57 -5.45
CA GLU A 193 19.98 -14.91 -4.22
C GLU A 193 20.55 -13.50 -4.06
N LYS A 194 21.81 -13.30 -4.42
CA LYS A 194 22.44 -11.99 -4.37
C LYS A 194 21.74 -10.99 -5.28
N GLU A 195 21.42 -11.39 -6.51
CA GLU A 195 20.66 -10.55 -7.45
C GLU A 195 19.24 -10.31 -6.95
N LEU A 196 18.55 -11.34 -6.44
CA LEU A 196 17.19 -11.23 -5.90
C LEU A 196 17.13 -10.27 -4.69
N LYS A 197 18.16 -10.28 -3.83
CA LYS A 197 18.27 -9.33 -2.71
C LYS A 197 18.43 -7.88 -3.18
N THR A 198 19.08 -7.65 -4.31
CA THR A 198 19.19 -6.29 -4.87
C THR A 198 17.84 -5.79 -5.43
N MET A 199 16.97 -6.70 -5.85
CA MET A 199 15.64 -6.37 -6.36
C MET A 199 14.63 -5.99 -5.26
N GLN A 200 14.88 -6.37 -4.00
CA GLN A 200 13.98 -6.06 -2.87
C GLN A 200 13.72 -4.55 -2.73
N ALA A 201 14.79 -3.75 -2.79
CA ALA A 201 14.66 -2.30 -2.68
C ALA A 201 13.80 -1.70 -3.81
N LYS A 202 13.89 -2.27 -5.00
CA LYS A 202 13.04 -1.84 -6.13
C LYS A 202 11.59 -2.25 -5.94
N MET A 203 11.35 -3.45 -5.40
CA MET A 203 9.99 -3.88 -5.06
C MET A 203 9.36 -2.95 -4.02
N ASP A 204 10.12 -2.57 -2.99
CA ASP A 204 9.66 -1.61 -1.98
C ASP A 204 9.33 -0.26 -2.61
N GLU A 205 10.21 0.28 -3.47
CA GLU A 205 10.00 1.53 -4.19
C GLU A 205 8.73 1.48 -5.08
N ASP A 206 8.54 0.39 -5.82
CA ASP A 206 7.37 0.19 -6.66
C ASP A 206 6.06 0.17 -5.83
N ILE A 207 6.08 -0.50 -4.68
CA ILE A 207 4.95 -0.54 -3.74
C ILE A 207 4.70 0.85 -3.12
N GLU A 208 5.75 1.54 -2.68
CA GLU A 208 5.67 2.87 -2.06
C GLU A 208 5.23 3.95 -3.05
N SER A 209 5.43 3.71 -4.35
CA SER A 209 4.95 4.60 -5.42
C SER A 209 3.42 4.58 -5.56
N PHE A 210 2.75 3.59 -4.98
CA PHE A 210 1.29 3.47 -5.04
C PHE A 210 0.62 4.56 -4.20
N GLU A 211 -0.16 5.41 -4.86
CA GLU A 211 -0.76 6.57 -4.21
C GLU A 211 -2.03 6.21 -3.44
N VAL A 212 -1.91 6.12 -2.11
CA VAL A 212 -3.04 5.93 -1.20
C VAL A 212 -3.55 7.25 -0.60
N LYS A 213 -2.75 8.31 -0.67
CA LYS A 213 -3.03 9.60 -0.03
C LYS A 213 -4.34 10.23 -0.52
N SER A 214 -4.57 10.22 -1.82
CA SER A 214 -5.79 10.76 -2.42
C SER A 214 -7.05 10.05 -1.92
N THR A 215 -6.99 8.74 -1.70
CA THR A 215 -8.08 7.94 -1.13
C THR A 215 -8.35 8.33 0.31
N ILE A 216 -7.31 8.52 1.11
CA ILE A 216 -7.43 8.96 2.51
C ILE A 216 -7.98 10.38 2.59
N GLU A 217 -7.52 11.30 1.74
CA GLU A 217 -8.05 12.67 1.67
C GLU A 217 -9.53 12.71 1.27
N LYS A 218 -9.95 11.82 0.39
CA LYS A 218 -11.37 11.67 0.02
C LYS A 218 -12.19 11.20 1.21
N ALA A 219 -11.77 10.14 1.88
CA ALA A 219 -12.42 9.64 3.09
C ALA A 219 -12.49 10.71 4.19
N TRP A 220 -11.42 11.50 4.38
CA TRP A 220 -11.40 12.63 5.31
C TRP A 220 -12.47 13.67 5.01
N LYS A 221 -12.61 14.05 3.73
CA LYS A 221 -13.66 15.00 3.29
C LYS A 221 -15.06 14.43 3.48
N GLU A 222 -15.26 13.14 3.26
CA GLU A 222 -16.52 12.45 3.49
C GLU A 222 -16.89 12.46 4.98
N LEU A 223 -15.93 12.26 5.88
CA LEU A 223 -16.17 12.35 7.34
C LEU A 223 -16.59 13.75 7.81
N GLN A 224 -16.22 14.81 7.09
CA GLN A 224 -16.61 16.19 7.43
C GLN A 224 -18.02 16.56 6.97
N GLN A 225 -18.69 15.70 6.20
CA GLN A 225 -20.04 15.98 5.73
C GLN A 225 -21.06 15.89 6.87
N SER A 226 -22.07 16.76 6.79
CA SER A 226 -23.17 16.74 7.75
C SER A 226 -24.09 15.55 7.48
N ILE A 227 -24.26 14.71 8.47
CA ILE A 227 -25.14 13.54 8.42
C ILE A 227 -26.48 13.91 9.05
N PRO A 228 -27.61 13.90 8.32
CA PRO A 228 -28.92 14.23 8.88
C PRO A 228 -29.36 13.11 9.83
N ILE A 229 -29.76 13.51 11.04
CA ILE A 229 -30.39 12.63 12.06
C ILE A 229 -31.80 13.10 12.29
N ALA A 230 -32.70 12.69 11.42
CA ALA A 230 -34.11 13.07 11.56
C ALA A 230 -34.76 12.37 12.79
N PRO A 231 -35.57 13.09 13.60
CA PRO A 231 -35.96 14.51 13.52
C PRO A 231 -35.05 15.46 14.31
N TYR A 232 -33.90 14.99 14.81
CA TYR A 232 -33.08 15.64 15.83
C TYR A 232 -32.07 16.68 15.30
N GLY A 233 -31.81 16.73 14.00
CA GLY A 233 -30.91 17.70 13.40
C GLY A 233 -29.82 17.03 12.56
N PHE A 234 -28.58 17.51 12.70
CA PHE A 234 -27.44 17.04 11.94
C PHE A 234 -26.32 16.60 12.89
N PHE A 235 -25.63 15.55 12.52
CA PHE A 235 -24.37 15.15 13.12
C PHE A 235 -23.24 15.56 12.18
N GLN A 236 -22.22 16.20 12.70
CA GLN A 236 -21.03 16.56 11.94
C GLN A 236 -19.79 16.20 12.73
N LEU A 237 -18.88 15.49 12.09
CA LEU A 237 -17.55 15.21 12.63
C LEU A 237 -16.61 16.36 12.24
N ASN A 238 -15.76 16.74 13.17
CA ASN A 238 -14.63 17.63 12.91
C ASN A 238 -13.33 16.90 13.23
N PRO A 239 -12.84 16.03 12.34
CA PRO A 239 -11.65 15.26 12.59
C PRO A 239 -10.44 16.19 12.72
N LEU A 240 -9.63 15.97 13.77
CA LEU A 240 -8.43 16.75 14.07
C LEU A 240 -7.17 16.04 13.60
N SER A 241 -7.14 14.72 13.72
CA SER A 241 -6.02 13.90 13.30
C SER A 241 -6.50 12.48 12.99
N PHE A 242 -5.72 11.80 12.19
CA PHE A 242 -5.91 10.40 11.85
C PHE A 242 -4.62 9.64 12.22
N SER A 243 -4.77 8.46 12.79
CA SER A 243 -3.66 7.56 13.06
C SER A 243 -4.08 6.15 12.70
N THR A 244 -3.18 5.40 12.13
CA THR A 244 -3.38 3.97 11.87
C THR A 244 -2.67 3.14 12.93
N THR A 245 -3.23 1.99 13.23
CA THR A 245 -2.52 0.88 13.86
C THR A 245 -1.75 0.10 12.78
N ASP A 246 -1.01 -0.92 13.20
CA ASP A 246 -0.39 -1.84 12.26
C ASP A 246 -1.45 -2.49 11.35
N LEU A 247 -1.09 -2.65 10.09
CA LEU A 247 -1.96 -3.29 9.11
C LEU A 247 -2.11 -4.78 9.47
N ARG A 248 -3.32 -5.29 9.37
CA ARG A 248 -3.62 -6.72 9.52
C ARG A 248 -4.08 -7.25 8.18
N TYR A 249 -3.66 -8.46 7.87
CA TYR A 249 -4.01 -9.14 6.62
C TYR A 249 -4.96 -10.29 6.95
N GLU A 250 -6.05 -10.41 6.19
CA GLU A 250 -7.03 -11.49 6.29
C GLU A 250 -7.19 -12.23 4.96
#